data_54a70e4ff4629cd0e25847b1025110a0
#
_entry.id   54a70e4ff4629cd0e25847b1025110a0
#
_cell.length_a   1.000
_cell.length_b   1.000
_cell.length_c   1.000
_cell.angle_alpha   90.00
_cell.angle_beta   90.00
_cell.angle_gamma   90.00
#
_symmetry.space_group_name_H-M   'P 1'
#
loop_
_entity.id
_entity.type
_entity.pdbx_description
1 polymer ?
#
loop_
_entity_poly.entity_id
_entity_poly.type
_entity_poly.pdbx_seq_one_letter_code
_entity_poly.pdbx_strand_id
1 'polypeptide(L)'
;MSSEFDLICTELAEIHDLFLCVVKIIPSFDITDPEILPYGLKPHTRSVSWIVEQVIVQQAKHKRERLKIKDVEFNLHDTCLHDCEIIKDERIPYYVNIKITNAGRRQNKNDIAAVEKLFMQYSANPNYRLIYAVFQFHFDNTTIIFDKDKVHTFSPQFLPVYVNPRNDKLQAYYYAEHEERTREDFLQLLKLNSRSIKL
;
A
#
# COMPACT_ATOMS: atom_id res chain seq x y z
N MET A 1 12.03 26.16 4.21
CA MET A 1 11.04 25.14 4.60
C MET A 1 11.09 24.07 3.54
N SER A 2 11.17 22.79 3.91
CA SER A 2 11.07 21.66 2.97
C SER A 2 9.68 21.68 2.31
N SER A 3 9.60 21.36 1.01
CA SER A 3 8.30 21.25 0.33
C SER A 3 7.52 20.03 0.84
N GLU A 4 6.20 19.99 0.63
CA GLU A 4 5.40 18.78 0.93
C GLU A 4 5.92 17.57 0.13
N PHE A 5 6.42 17.81 -1.07
CA PHE A 5 7.02 16.79 -1.91
C PHE A 5 8.30 16.22 -1.30
N ASP A 6 9.22 17.07 -0.79
CA ASP A 6 10.44 16.60 -0.11
C ASP A 6 10.11 15.77 1.14
N LEU A 7 9.08 16.20 1.89
CA LEU A 7 8.62 15.47 3.07
C LEU A 7 8.13 14.07 2.69
N ILE A 8 7.25 13.95 1.71
CA ILE A 8 6.72 12.64 1.30
C ILE A 8 7.82 11.76 0.69
N CYS A 9 8.78 12.29 -0.05
CA CYS A 9 9.92 11.53 -0.54
C CYS A 9 10.72 10.90 0.60
N THR A 10 10.92 11.65 1.69
CA THR A 10 11.57 11.14 2.90
C THR A 10 10.73 10.05 3.56
N GLU A 11 9.43 10.26 3.73
CA GLU A 11 8.51 9.29 4.32
C GLU A 11 8.43 8.00 3.47
N LEU A 12 8.41 8.12 2.15
CA LEU A 12 8.41 6.98 1.24
C LEU A 12 9.69 6.15 1.37
N ALA A 13 10.85 6.80 1.47
CA ALA A 13 12.12 6.13 1.68
C ALA A 13 12.16 5.41 3.05
N GLU A 14 11.71 6.07 4.12
CA GLU A 14 11.66 5.47 5.46
C GLU A 14 10.74 4.24 5.51
N ILE A 15 9.56 4.30 4.88
CA ILE A 15 8.62 3.18 4.81
C ILE A 15 9.13 2.07 3.89
N HIS A 16 9.79 2.42 2.78
CA HIS A 16 10.44 1.45 1.91
C HIS A 16 11.49 0.63 2.69
N ASP A 17 12.41 1.28 3.37
CA ASP A 17 13.48 0.64 4.14
C ASP A 17 12.92 -0.22 5.28
N LEU A 18 11.89 0.28 5.98
CA LEU A 18 11.17 -0.48 6.99
C LEU A 18 10.64 -1.79 6.41
N PHE A 19 9.91 -1.73 5.32
CA PHE A 19 9.29 -2.92 4.74
C PHE A 19 10.28 -3.84 4.03
N LEU A 20 11.39 -3.34 3.52
CA LEU A 20 12.52 -4.19 3.12
C LEU A 20 13.04 -5.02 4.30
N CYS A 21 13.16 -4.40 5.49
CA CYS A 21 13.52 -5.15 6.69
C CYS A 21 12.44 -6.17 7.07
N VAL A 22 11.16 -5.82 6.97
CA VAL A 22 10.04 -6.72 7.27
C VAL A 22 10.07 -7.95 6.36
N VAL A 23 10.15 -7.79 5.05
CA VAL A 23 10.14 -8.96 4.14
C VAL A 23 11.37 -9.85 4.32
N LYS A 24 12.53 -9.29 4.68
CA LYS A 24 13.74 -10.08 4.95
C LYS A 24 13.60 -11.00 6.17
N ILE A 25 12.79 -10.62 7.14
CA ILE A 25 12.57 -11.41 8.36
C ILE A 25 11.38 -12.38 8.26
N ILE A 26 10.46 -12.18 7.32
CA ILE A 26 9.33 -13.11 7.12
C ILE A 26 9.87 -14.37 6.41
N PRO A 27 9.73 -15.57 7.01
CA PRO A 27 10.07 -16.82 6.32
C PRO A 27 9.08 -17.08 5.18
N SER A 28 9.39 -18.04 4.31
CA SER A 28 8.36 -18.67 3.49
C SER A 28 7.36 -19.40 4.40
N PHE A 29 6.10 -19.44 4.01
CA PHE A 29 5.06 -20.09 4.82
C PHE A 29 3.96 -20.70 3.94
N ASP A 30 3.38 -21.79 4.42
CA ASP A 30 2.26 -22.43 3.76
C ASP A 30 0.94 -21.76 4.15
N ILE A 31 0.06 -21.57 3.15
CA ILE A 31 -1.28 -21.01 3.40
C ILE A 31 -2.21 -22.07 3.95
N THR A 32 -1.98 -23.33 3.56
CA THR A 32 -2.76 -24.49 3.97
C THR A 32 -1.90 -25.74 3.93
N ASP A 33 -2.43 -26.80 4.53
CA ASP A 33 -1.80 -28.13 4.44
C ASP A 33 -1.77 -28.61 2.98
N PRO A 34 -0.60 -29.03 2.44
CA PRO A 34 -0.50 -29.57 1.10
C PRO A 34 -1.40 -30.79 0.84
N GLU A 35 -1.74 -31.58 1.87
CA GLU A 35 -2.68 -32.69 1.74
C GLU A 35 -4.11 -32.23 1.41
N ILE A 36 -4.49 -31.01 1.85
CA ILE A 36 -5.80 -30.41 1.57
C ILE A 36 -5.85 -29.86 0.13
N LEU A 37 -4.72 -29.36 -0.37
CA LEU A 37 -4.57 -28.80 -1.72
C LEU A 37 -3.44 -29.52 -2.48
N PRO A 38 -3.60 -30.80 -2.84
CA PRO A 38 -2.51 -31.62 -3.42
C PRO A 38 -2.02 -31.12 -4.78
N TYR A 39 -2.79 -30.27 -5.45
CA TYR A 39 -2.40 -29.64 -6.72
C TYR A 39 -1.99 -28.18 -6.59
N GLY A 40 -1.78 -27.73 -5.35
CA GLY A 40 -1.39 -26.36 -5.02
C GLY A 40 -2.45 -25.31 -5.27
N LEU A 41 -2.09 -24.07 -4.99
CA LEU A 41 -2.91 -22.91 -5.26
C LEU A 41 -2.71 -22.43 -6.70
N LYS A 42 -3.79 -22.10 -7.37
CA LYS A 42 -3.67 -21.32 -8.60
C LYS A 42 -3.04 -19.98 -8.25
N PRO A 43 -2.02 -19.51 -9.01
CA PRO A 43 -1.31 -18.27 -8.71
C PRO A 43 -2.20 -17.05 -8.97
N HIS A 44 -3.20 -16.87 -8.12
CA HIS A 44 -4.18 -15.80 -8.19
C HIS A 44 -4.06 -14.92 -6.96
N THR A 45 -3.47 -13.74 -7.11
CA THR A 45 -3.21 -12.80 -6.01
C THR A 45 -4.45 -12.49 -5.17
N ARG A 46 -5.64 -12.40 -5.77
CA ARG A 46 -6.88 -12.08 -5.04
C ARG A 46 -7.26 -13.10 -3.97
N SER A 47 -6.91 -14.37 -4.18
CA SER A 47 -7.29 -15.44 -3.25
C SER A 47 -6.56 -15.38 -1.93
N VAL A 48 -5.41 -14.72 -1.89
CA VAL A 48 -4.50 -14.72 -0.73
C VAL A 48 -4.13 -13.31 -0.27
N SER A 49 -4.60 -12.26 -0.97
CA SER A 49 -4.15 -10.89 -0.71
C SER A 49 -4.29 -10.50 0.75
N TRP A 50 -5.47 -10.69 1.33
CA TRP A 50 -5.72 -10.29 2.71
C TRP A 50 -4.88 -11.10 3.73
N ILE A 51 -4.61 -12.40 3.48
CA ILE A 51 -3.74 -13.20 4.36
C ILE A 51 -2.33 -12.64 4.33
N VAL A 52 -1.80 -12.38 3.13
CA VAL A 52 -0.44 -11.86 2.96
C VAL A 52 -0.29 -10.46 3.55
N GLU A 53 -1.28 -9.59 3.35
CA GLU A 53 -1.37 -8.25 3.95
C GLU A 53 -1.34 -8.36 5.49
N GLN A 54 -2.15 -9.26 6.07
CA GLN A 54 -2.14 -9.51 7.52
C GLN A 54 -0.80 -10.04 8.02
N VAL A 55 -0.16 -10.94 7.30
CA VAL A 55 1.18 -11.45 7.68
C VAL A 55 2.18 -10.31 7.72
N ILE A 56 2.20 -9.43 6.71
CA ILE A 56 3.13 -8.30 6.67
C ILE A 56 2.90 -7.36 7.86
N VAL A 57 1.66 -6.95 8.10
CA VAL A 57 1.32 -6.00 9.17
C VAL A 57 1.61 -6.60 10.55
N GLN A 58 1.21 -7.86 10.77
CA GLN A 58 1.44 -8.53 12.05
C GLN A 58 2.93 -8.78 12.31
N GLN A 59 3.72 -9.12 11.29
CA GLN A 59 5.16 -9.26 11.44
C GLN A 59 5.84 -7.91 11.72
N ALA A 60 5.37 -6.84 11.10
CA ALA A 60 5.85 -5.49 11.42
C ALA A 60 5.59 -5.15 12.89
N LYS A 61 4.36 -5.38 13.39
CA LYS A 61 4.00 -5.16 14.80
C LYS A 61 4.79 -6.05 15.75
N HIS A 62 4.85 -7.35 15.47
CA HIS A 62 5.55 -8.31 16.31
C HIS A 62 7.06 -8.03 16.43
N LYS A 63 7.67 -7.49 15.37
CA LYS A 63 9.10 -7.18 15.31
C LYS A 63 9.41 -5.68 15.50
N ARG A 64 8.46 -4.89 16.03
CA ARG A 64 8.57 -3.43 16.14
C ARG A 64 9.87 -2.95 16.81
N GLU A 65 10.33 -3.65 17.85
CA GLU A 65 11.59 -3.30 18.54
C GLU A 65 12.80 -3.45 17.62
N ARG A 66 12.88 -4.56 16.85
CA ARG A 66 13.93 -4.80 15.86
C ARG A 66 13.86 -3.79 14.72
N LEU A 67 12.67 -3.36 14.35
CA LEU A 67 12.42 -2.37 13.31
C LEU A 67 12.59 -0.93 13.80
N LYS A 68 12.80 -0.74 15.10
CA LYS A 68 12.94 0.58 15.74
C LYS A 68 11.74 1.49 15.51
N ILE A 69 10.55 0.93 15.58
CA ILE A 69 9.27 1.65 15.53
C ILE A 69 8.54 1.50 16.86
N LYS A 70 7.76 2.52 17.22
CA LYS A 70 7.01 2.56 18.47
C LYS A 70 5.87 1.55 18.48
N ASP A 71 5.04 1.58 17.44
CA ASP A 71 3.93 0.63 17.26
C ASP A 71 3.46 0.53 15.80
N VAL A 72 2.59 -0.44 15.56
CA VAL A 72 1.79 -0.58 14.34
C VAL A 72 0.35 -0.78 14.76
N GLU A 73 -0.54 0.12 14.38
CA GLU A 73 -1.96 -0.01 14.62
C GLU A 73 -2.65 -0.64 13.41
N PHE A 74 -3.47 -1.65 13.67
CA PHE A 74 -4.23 -2.32 12.62
C PHE A 74 -5.50 -1.52 12.33
N ASN A 75 -5.80 -1.37 11.06
CA ASN A 75 -7.11 -0.87 10.69
C ASN A 75 -8.10 -2.03 10.60
N LEU A 76 -9.11 -2.01 11.45
CA LEU A 76 -10.12 -3.07 11.56
C LEU A 76 -11.33 -2.86 10.63
N HIS A 77 -11.38 -1.73 9.93
CA HIS A 77 -12.52 -1.42 9.05
C HIS A 77 -12.18 -1.64 7.58
N ASP A 78 -12.85 -2.57 6.92
CA ASP A 78 -12.73 -2.85 5.47
C ASP A 78 -12.98 -1.62 4.58
N THR A 79 -13.52 -0.55 5.16
CA THR A 79 -13.81 0.68 4.43
C THR A 79 -12.68 1.69 4.43
N CYS A 80 -11.63 1.48 5.21
CA CYS A 80 -10.50 2.40 5.28
C CYS A 80 -9.63 2.36 4.03
N LEU A 81 -8.91 3.46 3.79
CA LEU A 81 -7.98 3.58 2.67
C LEU A 81 -6.60 2.99 2.96
N HIS A 82 -6.27 2.81 4.23
CA HIS A 82 -5.01 2.24 4.70
C HIS A 82 -5.27 0.98 5.51
N ASP A 83 -4.34 0.05 5.47
CA ASP A 83 -4.42 -1.24 6.15
C ASP A 83 -3.79 -1.16 7.55
N CYS A 84 -2.85 -0.23 7.74
CA CYS A 84 -2.24 0.02 9.04
C CYS A 84 -1.70 1.45 9.17
N GLU A 85 -1.50 1.85 10.42
CA GLU A 85 -0.78 3.06 10.81
C GLU A 85 0.55 2.66 11.45
N ILE A 86 1.65 3.17 10.91
CA ILE A 86 2.99 2.92 11.46
C ILE A 86 3.40 4.12 12.29
N ILE A 87 3.62 3.90 13.58
CA ILE A 87 4.04 4.90 14.55
C ILE A 87 5.53 4.73 14.81
N LYS A 88 6.35 5.57 14.20
CA LYS A 88 7.80 5.51 14.34
C LYS A 88 8.27 6.14 15.65
N ASP A 89 7.72 7.30 15.95
CA ASP A 89 8.04 8.11 17.15
C ASP A 89 6.80 8.95 17.57
N GLU A 90 6.97 10.11 18.15
CA GLU A 90 5.88 11.02 18.53
C GLU A 90 5.31 11.84 17.34
N ARG A 91 5.77 11.60 16.13
CA ARG A 91 5.26 12.27 14.92
C ARG A 91 3.93 11.70 14.48
N ILE A 92 3.36 12.33 13.45
CA ILE A 92 2.16 11.85 12.78
C ILE A 92 2.41 10.44 12.23
N PRO A 93 1.48 9.50 12.43
CA PRO A 93 1.62 8.15 11.92
C PRO A 93 1.68 8.12 10.38
N TYR A 94 2.39 7.14 9.83
CA TYR A 94 2.34 6.83 8.41
C TYR A 94 1.10 5.98 8.12
N TYR A 95 0.22 6.49 7.27
CA TYR A 95 -0.98 5.78 6.80
C TYR A 95 -0.60 4.90 5.62
N VAL A 96 -0.53 3.59 5.83
CA VAL A 96 0.01 2.66 4.83
C VAL A 96 -1.06 1.70 4.31
N ASN A 97 -1.21 1.67 2.98
CA ASN A 97 -1.98 0.65 2.28
C ASN A 97 -1.02 -0.38 1.67
N ILE A 98 -1.25 -1.64 1.95
CA ILE A 98 -0.43 -2.75 1.45
C ILE A 98 -1.01 -3.29 0.15
N LYS A 99 -0.15 -3.45 -0.83
CA LYS A 99 -0.49 -4.11 -2.09
C LYS A 99 0.45 -5.25 -2.34
N ILE A 100 -0.07 -6.31 -2.90
CA ILE A 100 0.73 -7.47 -3.28
C ILE A 100 0.64 -7.73 -4.77
N THR A 101 1.70 -8.18 -5.35
CA THR A 101 1.78 -8.55 -6.77
C THR A 101 2.55 -9.85 -6.94
N ASN A 102 2.15 -10.65 -7.92
CA ASN A 102 2.88 -11.87 -8.25
C ASN A 102 4.13 -11.53 -9.07
N ALA A 103 5.25 -12.13 -8.73
CA ALA A 103 6.51 -11.96 -9.45
C ALA A 103 6.35 -12.32 -10.94
N GLY A 104 6.94 -11.49 -11.81
CA GLY A 104 6.88 -11.67 -13.26
C GLY A 104 5.58 -11.23 -13.94
N ARG A 105 4.58 -10.77 -13.18
CA ARG A 105 3.37 -10.23 -13.78
C ARG A 105 3.62 -8.90 -14.48
N ARG A 106 3.10 -8.76 -15.71
CA ARG A 106 3.15 -7.49 -16.42
C ARG A 106 2.43 -6.40 -15.62
N GLN A 107 3.12 -5.28 -15.44
CA GLN A 107 2.55 -4.13 -14.78
C GLN A 107 1.55 -3.44 -15.68
N ASN A 108 0.37 -3.19 -15.14
CA ASN A 108 -0.70 -2.44 -15.80
C ASN A 108 -1.15 -1.32 -14.87
N LYS A 109 -1.95 -0.39 -15.39
CA LYS A 109 -2.72 0.53 -14.53
C LYS A 109 -3.62 -0.29 -13.62
N ASN A 110 -3.53 -0.02 -12.33
CA ASN A 110 -4.33 -0.69 -11.33
C ASN A 110 -5.26 0.31 -10.63
N ASP A 111 -6.43 -0.16 -10.23
CA ASP A 111 -7.29 0.59 -9.33
C ASP A 111 -6.57 0.74 -7.98
N ILE A 112 -6.43 1.97 -7.51
CA ILE A 112 -5.78 2.29 -6.23
C ILE A 112 -6.84 2.41 -5.14
N ALA A 113 -7.78 3.33 -5.31
CA ALA A 113 -8.78 3.65 -4.31
C ALA A 113 -10.05 4.24 -4.93
N ALA A 114 -11.14 4.26 -4.17
CA ALA A 114 -12.32 5.05 -4.48
C ALA A 114 -12.00 6.54 -4.36
N VAL A 115 -12.35 7.32 -5.38
CA VAL A 115 -12.01 8.75 -5.46
C VAL A 115 -12.69 9.54 -4.35
N GLU A 116 -13.97 9.26 -4.08
CA GLU A 116 -14.73 9.90 -3.00
C GLU A 116 -14.06 9.72 -1.63
N LYS A 117 -13.62 8.49 -1.30
CA LYS A 117 -12.94 8.21 -0.04
C LYS A 117 -11.61 8.96 0.09
N LEU A 118 -10.82 9.00 -0.99
CA LEU A 118 -9.58 9.78 -1.02
C LEU A 118 -9.87 11.25 -0.79
N PHE A 119 -10.83 11.82 -1.52
CA PHE A 119 -11.22 13.21 -1.39
C PHE A 119 -11.64 13.54 0.05
N MET A 120 -12.50 12.73 0.64
CA MET A 120 -12.97 12.93 2.02
C MET A 120 -11.82 12.90 3.03
N GLN A 121 -10.93 11.91 2.96
CA GLN A 121 -9.80 11.76 3.89
C GLN A 121 -8.80 12.91 3.76
N TYR A 122 -8.42 13.25 2.53
CA TYR A 122 -7.48 14.36 2.30
C TYR A 122 -8.06 15.71 2.63
N SER A 123 -9.40 15.91 2.49
CA SER A 123 -10.07 17.15 2.88
C SER A 123 -10.24 17.28 4.40
N ALA A 124 -10.52 16.16 5.09
CA ALA A 124 -10.79 16.18 6.53
C ALA A 124 -9.52 16.28 7.38
N ASN A 125 -8.41 15.71 6.92
CA ASN A 125 -7.17 15.69 7.69
C ASN A 125 -6.00 16.26 6.87
N PRO A 126 -5.54 17.49 7.18
CA PRO A 126 -4.42 18.12 6.45
C PRO A 126 -3.09 17.39 6.58
N ASN A 127 -2.97 16.52 7.58
CA ASN A 127 -1.78 15.70 7.81
C ASN A 127 -1.87 14.31 7.18
N TYR A 128 -3.00 13.97 6.56
CA TYR A 128 -3.18 12.67 5.94
C TYR A 128 -2.35 12.55 4.66
N ARG A 129 -1.38 11.66 4.65
CA ARG A 129 -0.56 11.30 3.49
C ARG A 129 -0.58 9.79 3.33
N LEU A 130 -1.32 9.33 2.34
CA LEU A 130 -1.46 7.90 2.08
C LEU A 130 -0.21 7.39 1.35
N ILE A 131 0.39 6.35 1.91
CA ILE A 131 1.53 5.64 1.33
C ILE A 131 1.06 4.24 0.92
N TYR A 132 1.36 3.85 -0.30
CA TYR A 132 1.22 2.48 -0.75
C TYR A 132 2.56 1.77 -0.67
N ALA A 133 2.55 0.56 -0.09
CA ALA A 133 3.68 -0.34 -0.08
C ALA A 133 3.34 -1.60 -0.88
N VAL A 134 4.05 -1.82 -1.98
CA VAL A 134 3.82 -2.92 -2.93
C VAL A 134 4.87 -3.99 -2.71
N PHE A 135 4.43 -5.21 -2.46
CA PHE A 135 5.29 -6.37 -2.22
C PHE A 135 5.18 -7.36 -3.37
N GLN A 136 6.30 -7.96 -3.74
CA GLN A 136 6.31 -9.06 -4.69
C GLN A 136 6.46 -10.39 -3.98
N PHE A 137 5.73 -11.38 -4.47
CA PHE A 137 5.81 -12.75 -3.99
C PHE A 137 5.55 -13.74 -5.14
N HIS A 138 5.85 -14.98 -4.92
CA HIS A 138 5.46 -16.08 -5.79
C HIS A 138 4.98 -17.28 -4.97
N PHE A 139 4.30 -18.18 -5.64
CA PHE A 139 3.88 -19.45 -5.07
C PHE A 139 4.87 -20.55 -5.46
N ASP A 140 5.22 -21.37 -4.48
CA ASP A 140 5.74 -22.72 -4.69
C ASP A 140 4.73 -23.69 -4.07
N ASN A 141 3.89 -24.30 -4.91
CA ASN A 141 2.75 -25.12 -4.51
C ASN A 141 1.76 -24.37 -3.59
N THR A 142 1.75 -24.63 -2.28
CA THR A 142 0.92 -23.93 -1.27
C THR A 142 1.72 -22.88 -0.50
N THR A 143 3.03 -22.81 -0.75
CA THR A 143 3.97 -21.95 -0.02
C THR A 143 4.04 -20.58 -0.66
N ILE A 144 3.95 -19.53 0.17
CA ILE A 144 4.22 -18.15 -0.22
C ILE A 144 5.68 -17.83 0.07
N ILE A 145 6.35 -17.29 -0.96
CA ILE A 145 7.74 -16.86 -0.89
C ILE A 145 7.81 -15.39 -1.33
N PHE A 146 8.20 -14.51 -0.42
CA PHE A 146 8.42 -13.10 -0.73
C PHE A 146 9.72 -12.89 -1.49
N ASP A 147 9.69 -12.01 -2.48
CA ASP A 147 10.91 -11.46 -3.07
C ASP A 147 11.51 -10.45 -2.09
N LYS A 148 12.64 -10.82 -1.48
CA LYS A 148 13.24 -10.12 -0.34
C LYS A 148 13.79 -8.72 -0.66
N ASP A 149 13.95 -8.42 -1.93
CA ASP A 149 14.52 -7.15 -2.41
C ASP A 149 13.51 -6.32 -3.23
N LYS A 150 12.26 -6.78 -3.32
CA LYS A 150 11.22 -6.16 -4.16
C LYS A 150 10.07 -5.58 -3.33
N VAL A 151 10.37 -4.47 -2.68
CA VAL A 151 9.36 -3.57 -2.11
C VAL A 151 9.38 -2.28 -2.91
N HIS A 152 8.22 -1.71 -3.18
CA HIS A 152 8.08 -0.42 -3.82
C HIS A 152 7.08 0.44 -3.06
N THR A 153 7.39 1.70 -2.83
CA THR A 153 6.52 2.65 -2.13
C THR A 153 6.18 3.83 -3.02
N PHE A 154 4.93 4.29 -2.92
CA PHE A 154 4.49 5.50 -3.61
C PHE A 154 3.34 6.18 -2.86
N SER A 155 3.10 7.45 -3.16
CA SER A 155 1.90 8.16 -2.73
C SER A 155 1.03 8.52 -3.95
N PRO A 156 -0.30 8.30 -3.90
CA PRO A 156 -1.18 8.63 -5.01
C PRO A 156 -1.23 10.13 -5.33
N GLN A 157 -0.92 10.99 -4.38
CA GLN A 157 -0.84 12.43 -4.60
C GLN A 157 0.27 12.78 -5.61
N PHE A 158 1.36 12.02 -5.61
CA PHE A 158 2.56 12.33 -6.39
C PHE A 158 2.83 11.34 -7.54
N LEU A 159 1.79 10.66 -8.02
CA LEU A 159 1.86 9.85 -9.23
C LEU A 159 0.99 10.43 -10.34
N PRO A 160 1.33 10.19 -11.61
CA PRO A 160 0.39 10.36 -12.71
C PRO A 160 -0.82 9.46 -12.50
N VAL A 161 -1.94 10.06 -12.14
CA VAL A 161 -3.18 9.35 -11.82
C VAL A 161 -4.28 9.64 -12.82
N TYR A 162 -5.19 8.68 -12.94
CA TYR A 162 -6.34 8.77 -13.82
C TYR A 162 -7.59 8.30 -13.07
N VAL A 163 -8.69 9.02 -13.19
CA VAL A 163 -9.98 8.59 -12.66
C VAL A 163 -10.71 7.76 -13.72
N ASN A 164 -10.98 6.51 -13.41
CA ASN A 164 -11.70 5.62 -14.31
C ASN A 164 -13.19 6.02 -14.34
N PRO A 165 -13.73 6.50 -15.48
CA PRO A 165 -15.10 6.98 -15.54
C PRO A 165 -16.16 5.87 -15.41
N ARG A 166 -15.77 4.60 -15.46
CA ARG A 166 -16.69 3.48 -15.35
C ARG A 166 -17.03 3.12 -13.90
N ASN A 167 -16.06 3.23 -13.01
CA ASN A 167 -16.19 2.77 -11.62
C ASN A 167 -15.77 3.80 -10.57
N ASP A 168 -15.45 5.03 -11.00
CA ASP A 168 -15.03 6.14 -10.14
C ASP A 168 -13.86 5.81 -9.21
N LYS A 169 -12.92 5.00 -9.70
CA LYS A 169 -11.69 4.65 -8.99
C LYS A 169 -10.49 5.37 -9.56
N LEU A 170 -9.59 5.76 -8.68
CA LEU A 170 -8.28 6.28 -9.05
C LEU A 170 -7.42 5.13 -9.56
N GLN A 171 -6.76 5.33 -10.69
CA GLN A 171 -5.85 4.37 -11.31
C GLN A 171 -4.47 5.00 -11.50
N ALA A 172 -3.42 4.19 -11.29
CA ALA A 172 -2.05 4.56 -11.60
C ALA A 172 -1.20 3.36 -12.04
N TYR A 173 -0.08 3.66 -12.67
CA TYR A 173 1.06 2.74 -12.74
C TYR A 173 1.88 2.93 -11.48
N TYR A 174 2.07 1.87 -10.70
CA TYR A 174 2.77 1.95 -9.42
C TYR A 174 4.22 2.42 -9.52
N TYR A 175 4.87 2.19 -10.66
CA TYR A 175 6.27 2.50 -10.92
C TYR A 175 6.46 3.68 -11.88
N ALA A 176 5.45 4.53 -12.00
CA ALA A 176 5.59 5.79 -12.73
C ALA A 176 6.54 6.73 -12.00
N GLU A 177 7.18 7.61 -12.74
CA GLU A 177 7.96 8.70 -12.16
C GLU A 177 7.05 9.62 -11.33
N HIS A 178 7.60 10.14 -10.24
CA HIS A 178 6.85 11.05 -9.38
C HIS A 178 6.56 12.35 -10.09
N GLU A 179 5.36 12.86 -9.88
CA GLU A 179 4.87 14.14 -10.37
C GLU A 179 4.64 15.05 -9.16
N GLU A 180 5.36 16.18 -9.11
CA GLU A 180 5.16 17.14 -8.04
C GLU A 180 3.77 17.78 -8.18
N ARG A 181 2.99 17.69 -7.09
CA ARG A 181 1.62 18.21 -7.05
C ARG A 181 1.30 18.67 -5.65
N THR A 182 0.67 19.84 -5.52
CA THR A 182 0.16 20.28 -4.21
C THR A 182 -1.05 19.43 -3.80
N ARG A 183 -1.38 19.48 -2.52
CA ARG A 183 -2.59 18.85 -1.98
C ARG A 183 -3.85 19.44 -2.62
N GLU A 184 -3.88 20.75 -2.81
CA GLU A 184 -4.98 21.47 -3.43
C GLU A 184 -5.20 21.01 -4.87
N ASP A 185 -4.13 20.88 -5.66
CA ASP A 185 -4.20 20.38 -7.03
C ASP A 185 -4.68 18.93 -7.08
N PHE A 186 -4.23 18.10 -6.12
CA PHE A 186 -4.71 16.72 -6.00
C PHE A 186 -6.21 16.66 -5.68
N LEU A 187 -6.67 17.42 -4.69
CA LEU A 187 -8.09 17.50 -4.35
C LEU A 187 -8.94 18.03 -5.50
N GLN A 188 -8.43 19.04 -6.23
CA GLN A 188 -9.10 19.56 -7.42
C GLN A 188 -9.19 18.52 -8.53
N LEU A 189 -8.11 17.77 -8.77
CA LEU A 189 -8.08 16.66 -9.74
C LEU A 189 -9.14 15.61 -9.39
N LEU A 190 -9.20 15.18 -8.12
CA LEU A 190 -10.19 14.20 -7.66
C LEU A 190 -11.60 14.72 -7.88
N LYS A 191 -11.88 15.97 -7.51
CA LYS A 191 -13.20 16.61 -7.60
C LYS A 191 -13.66 16.77 -9.05
N LEU A 192 -12.81 17.25 -9.95
CA LEU A 192 -13.16 17.50 -11.34
C LEU A 192 -13.43 16.23 -12.15
N ASN A 193 -12.80 15.13 -11.79
CA ASN A 193 -12.88 13.89 -12.55
C ASN A 193 -13.81 12.83 -11.94
N SER A 194 -14.30 13.06 -10.72
CA SER A 194 -15.22 12.15 -10.05
C SER A 194 -16.68 12.44 -10.40
N ARG A 195 -17.46 11.37 -10.47
CA ARG A 195 -18.93 11.44 -10.59
C ARG A 195 -19.63 11.40 -9.24
N SER A 196 -18.95 10.91 -8.23
CA SER A 196 -19.49 10.68 -6.87
C SER A 196 -19.40 11.93 -6.00
N ILE A 197 -18.42 12.80 -6.26
CA ILE A 197 -18.24 14.04 -5.50
C ILE A 197 -19.19 15.09 -6.07
N LYS A 198 -20.32 15.28 -5.37
CA LYS A 198 -21.28 16.34 -5.73
C LYS A 198 -20.76 17.71 -5.28
N LEU A 199 -20.93 18.70 -6.16
CA LEU A 199 -20.67 20.13 -5.87
C LEU A 199 -21.69 20.67 -4.85
#